data_eb94eb44bb4ff5b53cee93f2a4ebc958
#
_entry.id   eb94eb44bb4ff5b53cee93f2a4ebc958
#
_cell.length_a   1.000
_cell.length_b   1.000
_cell.length_c   1.000
_cell.angle_alpha   90.00
_cell.angle_beta   90.00
_cell.angle_gamma   90.00
#
_symmetry.space_group_name_H-M   'P 1'
#
loop_
_entity.id
_entity.type
_entity.pdbx_description
1 polymer ?
#
loop_
_entity_poly.entity_id
_entity_poly.type
_entity_poly.pdbx_seq_one_letter_code
_entity_poly.pdbx_strand_id
1 'polypeptide(L)'
;MKFIVSRKPKEYLKQGLTGCGAYSVKGILSAYGKDDKRHPLQYSITAVLPIIATWRRWVRILRGYGLNAERRSVKGLSSECRLSTLKGLIQQDTPVMLSIGNGYRGCGVWSKWQWRVVNHWITLWGFDDEKNLFYIYDSAVPKRCYDANLPNGNVARSYNQVLRDIEGGYLTWWRRHIYIYIS
;
A
#
# COMPACT_ATOMS: atom_id res chain seq x y z
N MET A 1 9.73 19.91 -0.36
CA MET A 1 10.02 19.08 -1.57
C MET A 1 8.79 18.22 -1.88
N LYS A 2 8.47 18.07 -3.18
CA LYS A 2 7.39 17.19 -3.65
C LYS A 2 7.97 16.18 -4.63
N PHE A 3 7.59 14.90 -4.50
CA PHE A 3 8.01 13.85 -5.42
C PHE A 3 6.82 12.94 -5.75
N ILE A 4 6.70 12.56 -7.02
CA ILE A 4 5.63 11.70 -7.52
C ILE A 4 6.29 10.66 -8.40
N VAL A 5 6.01 9.38 -8.13
CA VAL A 5 6.47 8.27 -8.99
C VAL A 5 5.96 8.50 -10.41
N SER A 6 6.86 8.43 -11.38
CA SER A 6 6.56 8.74 -12.80
C SER A 6 5.52 7.80 -13.40
N ARG A 7 5.49 6.56 -12.93
CA ARG A 7 4.50 5.55 -13.32
C ARG A 7 3.26 5.66 -12.46
N LYS A 8 2.09 5.44 -13.06
CA LYS A 8 0.83 5.38 -12.32
C LYS A 8 -0.02 4.19 -12.76
N PRO A 9 -0.83 3.63 -11.86
CA PRO A 9 -1.84 2.63 -12.23
C PRO A 9 -2.78 3.18 -13.30
N LYS A 10 -3.20 2.32 -14.23
CA LYS A 10 -4.21 2.68 -15.25
C LYS A 10 -5.54 3.05 -14.60
N GLU A 11 -5.85 2.42 -13.48
CA GLU A 11 -7.07 2.66 -12.70
C GLU A 11 -6.85 2.34 -11.23
N TYR A 12 -7.68 2.91 -10.36
CA TYR A 12 -7.72 2.63 -8.93
C TYR A 12 -8.98 1.81 -8.62
N LEU A 13 -8.81 0.49 -8.51
CA LEU A 13 -9.89 -0.45 -8.25
C LEU A 13 -10.25 -0.47 -6.77
N LYS A 14 -11.56 -0.50 -6.46
CA LYS A 14 -12.05 -0.72 -5.10
C LYS A 14 -12.14 -2.19 -4.81
N GLN A 15 -11.56 -2.63 -3.68
CA GLN A 15 -11.72 -4.01 -3.20
C GLN A 15 -13.11 -4.25 -2.57
N GLY A 16 -13.47 -5.54 -2.46
CA GLY A 16 -14.53 -6.00 -1.58
C GLY A 16 -14.07 -6.10 -0.12
N LEU A 17 -14.53 -7.12 0.60
CA LEU A 17 -14.18 -7.32 2.03
C LEU A 17 -12.71 -7.71 2.23
N THR A 18 -12.08 -8.32 1.24
CA THR A 18 -10.71 -8.85 1.31
C THR A 18 -9.93 -8.55 0.04
N GLY A 19 -8.62 -8.84 0.05
CA GLY A 19 -7.82 -8.79 -1.17
C GLY A 19 -6.92 -7.56 -1.32
N CYS A 20 -6.80 -6.71 -0.31
CA CYS A 20 -6.02 -5.46 -0.38
C CYS A 20 -4.64 -5.63 -1.04
N GLY A 21 -3.88 -6.65 -0.66
CA GLY A 21 -2.57 -6.92 -1.26
C GLY A 21 -2.65 -7.26 -2.76
N ALA A 22 -3.69 -8.00 -3.18
CA ALA A 22 -3.91 -8.33 -4.58
C ALA A 22 -4.22 -7.08 -5.43
N TYR A 23 -5.00 -6.15 -4.89
CA TYR A 23 -5.30 -4.87 -5.54
C TYR A 23 -4.08 -3.96 -5.60
N SER A 24 -3.26 -3.91 -4.55
CA SER A 24 -1.97 -3.21 -4.57
C SER A 24 -1.03 -3.78 -5.63
N VAL A 25 -0.91 -5.12 -5.70
CA VAL A 25 -0.12 -5.80 -6.74
C VAL A 25 -0.63 -5.47 -8.15
N LYS A 26 -1.95 -5.53 -8.38
CA LYS A 26 -2.57 -5.17 -9.67
C LYS A 26 -2.24 -3.74 -10.07
N GLY A 27 -2.33 -2.80 -9.11
CA GLY A 27 -1.95 -1.40 -9.34
C GLY A 27 -0.49 -1.26 -9.77
N ILE A 28 0.43 -1.92 -9.08
CA ILE A 28 1.85 -1.92 -9.44
C ILE A 28 2.06 -2.53 -10.83
N LEU A 29 1.53 -3.72 -11.10
CA LEU A 29 1.66 -4.37 -12.40
C LEU A 29 1.15 -3.50 -13.55
N SER A 30 0.00 -2.84 -13.35
CA SER A 30 -0.56 -1.96 -14.38
C SER A 30 0.30 -0.72 -14.64
N ALA A 31 0.91 -0.16 -13.59
CA ALA A 31 1.82 0.98 -13.70
C ALA A 31 3.12 0.63 -14.46
N TYR A 32 3.59 -0.61 -14.34
CA TYR A 32 4.77 -1.10 -15.06
C TYR A 32 4.44 -1.73 -16.43
N GLY A 33 3.21 -1.59 -16.91
CA GLY A 33 2.80 -2.19 -18.20
C GLY A 33 2.83 -3.72 -18.21
N LYS A 34 2.84 -4.36 -17.04
CA LYS A 34 2.85 -5.82 -16.84
C LYS A 34 1.46 -6.37 -16.50
N ASP A 35 0.44 -5.53 -16.63
CA ASP A 35 -0.92 -5.91 -16.32
C ASP A 35 -1.46 -6.91 -17.33
N ASP A 36 -2.01 -8.00 -16.82
CA ASP A 36 -2.86 -8.93 -17.56
C ASP A 36 -4.35 -8.62 -17.26
N LYS A 37 -5.24 -9.22 -18.01
CA LYS A 37 -6.69 -9.02 -17.84
C LYS A 37 -7.28 -9.69 -16.60
N ARG A 38 -6.45 -10.33 -15.74
CA ARG A 38 -6.92 -11.03 -14.55
C ARG A 38 -7.51 -10.07 -13.54
N HIS A 39 -8.64 -10.48 -12.94
CA HIS A 39 -9.18 -9.78 -11.78
C HIS A 39 -8.22 -9.87 -10.59
N PRO A 40 -8.04 -8.80 -9.76
CA PRO A 40 -7.09 -8.82 -8.64
C PRO A 40 -7.19 -10.03 -7.72
N LEU A 41 -8.40 -10.50 -7.42
CA LEU A 41 -8.62 -11.67 -6.58
C LEU A 41 -8.00 -12.96 -7.14
N GLN A 42 -7.77 -13.06 -8.44
CA GLN A 42 -7.10 -14.20 -9.05
C GLN A 42 -5.60 -14.29 -8.68
N TYR A 43 -4.99 -13.19 -8.25
CA TYR A 43 -3.65 -13.22 -7.65
C TYR A 43 -3.66 -13.77 -6.22
N SER A 44 -4.80 -13.72 -5.55
CA SER A 44 -4.92 -14.13 -4.14
C SER A 44 -5.31 -15.60 -3.97
N ILE A 45 -5.60 -16.35 -5.04
CA ILE A 45 -6.08 -17.71 -4.93
C ILE A 45 -5.04 -18.65 -4.31
N THR A 46 -5.13 -18.80 -3.03
CA THR A 46 -5.24 -20.11 -2.39
C THR A 46 -6.71 -20.22 -1.99
N ALA A 47 -7.41 -21.17 -2.54
CA ALA A 47 -8.86 -21.34 -2.46
C ALA A 47 -9.42 -21.51 -1.03
N VAL A 48 -8.62 -21.51 0.02
CA VAL A 48 -9.04 -21.92 1.35
C VAL A 48 -9.10 -20.77 2.36
N LEU A 49 -8.27 -19.72 2.27
CA LEU A 49 -8.33 -18.58 3.20
C LEU A 49 -7.70 -17.32 2.57
N PRO A 50 -8.49 -16.42 1.95
CA PRO A 50 -7.98 -15.16 1.40
C PRO A 50 -7.36 -14.22 2.46
N ILE A 51 -7.53 -14.53 3.74
CA ILE A 51 -7.06 -13.76 4.89
C ILE A 51 -5.55 -13.93 5.13
N ILE A 52 -4.91 -14.98 4.63
CA ILE A 52 -3.52 -15.36 5.00
C ILE A 52 -2.50 -15.14 3.87
N ALA A 53 -2.83 -14.41 2.83
CA ALA A 53 -1.85 -14.12 1.80
C ALA A 53 -0.68 -13.31 2.40
N THR A 54 0.48 -13.95 2.51
CA THR A 54 1.67 -13.37 3.12
C THR A 54 2.39 -12.48 2.12
N TRP A 55 3.25 -11.58 2.60
CA TRP A 55 4.15 -10.78 1.77
C TRP A 55 4.97 -11.62 0.77
N ARG A 56 5.32 -12.88 1.11
CA ARG A 56 6.05 -13.82 0.23
C ARG A 56 5.30 -14.06 -1.07
N ARG A 57 3.97 -14.12 -1.01
CA ARG A 57 3.14 -14.28 -2.21
C ARG A 57 3.20 -13.07 -3.11
N TRP A 58 3.10 -11.88 -2.53
CA TRP A 58 3.13 -10.63 -3.31
C TRP A 58 4.47 -10.44 -4.01
N VAL A 59 5.58 -10.68 -3.30
CA VAL A 59 6.92 -10.67 -3.89
C VAL A 59 7.04 -11.70 -5.02
N ARG A 60 6.57 -12.94 -4.80
CA ARG A 60 6.61 -13.99 -5.81
C ARG A 60 5.83 -13.61 -7.07
N ILE A 61 4.64 -13.04 -6.92
CA ILE A 61 3.82 -12.60 -8.05
C ILE A 61 4.54 -11.50 -8.83
N LEU A 62 4.97 -10.43 -8.16
CA LEU A 62 5.66 -9.32 -8.80
C LEU A 62 6.91 -9.80 -9.55
N ARG A 63 7.70 -10.69 -8.95
CA ARG A 63 8.87 -11.31 -9.60
C ARG A 63 8.49 -12.19 -10.79
N GLY A 64 7.40 -12.93 -10.71
CA GLY A 64 6.87 -13.74 -11.81
C GLY A 64 6.47 -12.93 -13.04
N TYR A 65 6.17 -11.62 -12.86
CA TYR A 65 5.96 -10.66 -13.95
C TYR A 65 7.23 -9.90 -14.35
N GLY A 66 8.41 -10.33 -13.87
CA GLY A 66 9.70 -9.74 -14.23
C GLY A 66 9.99 -8.41 -13.52
N LEU A 67 9.35 -8.14 -12.39
CA LEU A 67 9.68 -7.01 -11.53
C LEU A 67 10.64 -7.46 -10.42
N ASN A 68 11.71 -6.70 -10.18
CA ASN A 68 12.63 -7.01 -9.09
C ASN A 68 12.05 -6.53 -7.75
N ALA A 69 11.11 -7.28 -7.19
CA ALA A 69 10.42 -6.95 -5.95
C ALA A 69 11.18 -7.46 -4.73
N GLU A 70 11.40 -6.59 -3.75
CA GLU A 70 12.03 -6.94 -2.48
C GLU A 70 11.13 -6.61 -1.27
N ARG A 71 11.24 -7.44 -0.25
CA ARG A 71 10.62 -7.21 1.07
C ARG A 71 11.65 -6.70 2.06
N ARG A 72 11.32 -5.62 2.74
CA ARG A 72 12.09 -5.12 3.89
C ARG A 72 11.17 -4.72 5.05
N SER A 73 11.76 -4.21 6.12
CA SER A 73 11.04 -3.82 7.33
C SER A 73 11.60 -2.52 7.90
N VAL A 74 10.69 -1.68 8.41
CA VAL A 74 11.03 -0.49 9.20
C VAL A 74 10.94 -0.74 10.71
N LYS A 75 10.89 -2.01 11.14
CA LYS A 75 10.87 -2.38 12.56
C LYS A 75 12.14 -1.88 13.26
N GLY A 76 11.98 -1.29 14.43
CA GLY A 76 13.12 -0.78 15.24
C GLY A 76 13.65 0.59 14.81
N LEU A 77 13.19 1.14 13.70
CA LEU A 77 13.56 2.50 13.30
C LEU A 77 12.73 3.55 14.04
N SER A 78 13.32 4.72 14.31
CA SER A 78 12.57 5.90 14.78
C SER A 78 11.55 6.38 13.72
N SER A 79 10.61 7.22 14.13
CA SER A 79 9.61 7.78 13.21
C SER A 79 10.25 8.56 12.06
N GLU A 80 11.29 9.34 12.35
CA GLU A 80 12.06 10.11 11.36
C GLU A 80 12.77 9.18 10.37
N CYS A 81 13.42 8.12 10.87
CA CYS A 81 14.11 7.14 10.02
C CYS A 81 13.13 6.37 9.15
N ARG A 82 11.93 6.02 9.66
CA ARG A 82 10.88 5.39 8.86
C ARG A 82 10.40 6.30 7.74
N LEU A 83 10.12 7.55 8.07
CA LEU A 83 9.67 8.55 7.10
C LEU A 83 10.74 8.75 6.02
N SER A 84 11.99 8.97 6.41
CA SER A 84 13.12 9.13 5.49
C SER A 84 13.31 7.89 4.59
N THR A 85 13.21 6.69 5.15
CA THR A 85 13.30 5.43 4.39
C THR A 85 12.22 5.34 3.31
N LEU A 86 10.96 5.58 3.67
CA LEU A 86 9.84 5.51 2.71
C LEU A 86 9.96 6.58 1.63
N LYS A 87 10.32 7.80 1.99
CA LYS A 87 10.54 8.89 1.03
C LYS A 87 11.72 8.59 0.10
N GLY A 88 12.84 8.10 0.65
CA GLY A 88 14.02 7.75 -0.12
C GLY A 88 13.75 6.68 -1.19
N LEU A 89 12.89 5.70 -0.90
CA LEU A 89 12.45 4.73 -1.90
C LEU A 89 11.58 5.35 -3.00
N ILE A 90 10.63 6.22 -2.60
CA ILE A 90 9.78 6.93 -3.56
C ILE A 90 10.63 7.84 -4.46
N GLN A 91 11.68 8.48 -3.94
CA GLN A 91 12.63 9.30 -4.71
C GLN A 91 13.44 8.50 -5.73
N GLN A 92 13.54 7.18 -5.58
CA GLN A 92 14.11 6.28 -6.58
C GLN A 92 13.10 5.91 -7.69
N ASP A 93 12.01 6.68 -7.81
CA ASP A 93 10.93 6.47 -8.77
C ASP A 93 10.22 5.10 -8.60
N THR A 94 10.13 4.62 -7.36
CA THR A 94 9.56 3.30 -7.07
C THR A 94 8.36 3.40 -6.13
N PRO A 95 7.23 2.73 -6.46
CA PRO A 95 6.09 2.64 -5.54
C PRO A 95 6.43 1.73 -4.36
N VAL A 96 5.93 2.08 -3.19
CA VAL A 96 6.16 1.32 -1.96
C VAL A 96 4.84 0.71 -1.47
N MET A 97 4.71 -0.61 -1.56
CA MET A 97 3.58 -1.35 -1.02
C MET A 97 3.81 -1.59 0.48
N LEU A 98 2.97 -1.03 1.33
CA LEU A 98 3.16 -0.95 2.77
C LEU A 98 2.06 -1.70 3.52
N SER A 99 2.45 -2.52 4.50
CA SER A 99 1.53 -3.20 5.43
C SER A 99 1.22 -2.29 6.62
N ILE A 100 -0.05 -2.06 6.88
CA ILE A 100 -0.55 -1.15 7.93
C ILE A 100 -1.69 -1.78 8.73
N GLY A 101 -2.00 -1.24 9.89
CA GLY A 101 -3.29 -1.43 10.54
C GLY A 101 -4.31 -0.47 9.93
N ASN A 102 -5.43 -0.99 9.46
CA ASN A 102 -6.47 -0.17 8.86
C ASN A 102 -7.52 0.28 9.89
N GLY A 103 -7.35 1.48 10.42
CA GLY A 103 -8.32 2.10 11.34
C GLY A 103 -9.45 2.84 10.64
N TYR A 104 -9.44 3.00 9.33
CA TYR A 104 -10.40 3.83 8.62
C TYR A 104 -11.68 3.08 8.25
N ARG A 105 -12.83 3.70 8.55
CA ARG A 105 -14.17 3.30 8.10
C ARG A 105 -14.69 4.34 7.12
N GLY A 106 -14.97 3.93 5.90
CA GLY A 106 -15.50 4.83 4.87
C GLY A 106 -14.59 6.04 4.60
N CYS A 107 -15.17 7.23 4.53
CA CYS A 107 -14.48 8.46 4.17
C CYS A 107 -13.93 9.20 5.41
N GLY A 108 -12.99 8.60 6.12
CA GLY A 108 -12.22 9.33 7.15
C GLY A 108 -12.57 9.05 8.61
N VAL A 109 -13.58 8.24 8.90
CA VAL A 109 -13.87 7.84 10.30
C VAL A 109 -12.79 6.85 10.75
N TRP A 110 -12.02 7.22 11.77
CA TRP A 110 -10.96 6.37 12.32
C TRP A 110 -11.39 5.65 13.59
N SER A 111 -11.04 4.36 13.70
CA SER A 111 -11.35 3.49 14.84
C SER A 111 -10.07 2.84 15.34
N LYS A 112 -9.73 3.09 16.63
CA LYS A 112 -8.56 2.50 17.31
C LYS A 112 -8.66 0.97 17.38
N TRP A 113 -9.85 0.44 17.60
CA TRP A 113 -10.06 -1.01 17.65
C TRP A 113 -9.79 -1.64 16.29
N GLN A 114 -10.38 -1.09 15.22
CA GLN A 114 -10.17 -1.59 13.87
C GLN A 114 -8.69 -1.50 13.45
N TRP A 115 -8.03 -0.38 13.75
CA TRP A 115 -6.59 -0.20 13.52
C TRP A 115 -5.74 -1.30 14.19
N ARG A 116 -6.14 -1.79 15.38
CA ARG A 116 -5.43 -2.88 16.07
C ARG A 116 -5.63 -4.23 15.41
N VAL A 117 -6.82 -4.52 14.89
CA VAL A 117 -7.19 -5.88 14.46
C VAL A 117 -7.13 -6.08 12.95
N VAL A 118 -7.35 -5.05 12.15
CA VAL A 118 -7.39 -5.16 10.68
C VAL A 118 -6.02 -4.84 10.11
N ASN A 119 -5.41 -5.85 9.48
CA ASN A 119 -4.21 -5.65 8.67
C ASN A 119 -4.60 -5.33 7.23
N HIS A 120 -3.89 -4.38 6.61
CA HIS A 120 -4.19 -3.86 5.29
C HIS A 120 -2.92 -3.56 4.49
N TRP A 121 -3.02 -3.62 3.18
CA TRP A 121 -1.98 -3.21 2.26
C TRP A 121 -2.41 -1.97 1.49
N ILE A 122 -1.55 -0.96 1.50
CA ILE A 122 -1.67 0.25 0.69
C ILE A 122 -0.41 0.39 -0.18
N THR A 123 -0.46 1.27 -1.18
CA THR A 123 0.73 1.59 -1.99
C THR A 123 0.97 3.09 -1.99
N LEU A 124 2.17 3.50 -1.59
CA LEU A 124 2.62 4.90 -1.65
C LEU A 124 3.12 5.19 -3.08
N TRP A 125 2.67 6.30 -3.66
CA TRP A 125 2.99 6.72 -5.03
C TRP A 125 3.64 8.09 -5.11
N GLY A 126 3.83 8.74 -3.99
CA GLY A 126 4.46 10.06 -3.91
C GLY A 126 4.33 10.65 -2.52
N PHE A 127 4.95 11.80 -2.35
CA PHE A 127 4.85 12.59 -1.13
C PHE A 127 4.94 14.09 -1.42
N ASP A 128 4.51 14.90 -0.45
CA ASP A 128 4.55 16.36 -0.49
C ASP A 128 4.95 16.87 0.90
N ASP A 129 6.16 17.43 1.03
CA ASP A 129 6.68 17.94 2.31
C ASP A 129 5.99 19.23 2.76
N GLU A 130 5.54 20.06 1.81
CA GLU A 130 4.83 21.30 2.16
C GLU A 130 3.49 21.00 2.83
N LYS A 131 2.83 19.93 2.36
CA LYS A 131 1.55 19.46 2.90
C LYS A 131 1.70 18.37 3.95
N ASN A 132 2.91 17.86 4.19
CA ASN A 132 3.21 16.75 5.09
C ASN A 132 2.36 15.50 4.81
N LEU A 133 2.24 15.08 3.54
CA LEU A 133 1.40 13.96 3.16
C LEU A 133 2.03 13.02 2.12
N PHE A 134 1.53 11.77 2.11
CA PHE A 134 1.75 10.80 1.05
C PHE A 134 0.54 10.73 0.11
N TYR A 135 0.80 10.53 -1.17
CA TYR A 135 -0.17 10.13 -2.17
C TYR A 135 -0.27 8.60 -2.20
N ILE A 136 -1.47 8.08 -1.98
CA ILE A 136 -1.67 6.66 -1.65
C ILE A 136 -2.71 6.05 -2.58
N TYR A 137 -2.47 4.81 -3.02
CA TYR A 137 -3.52 3.94 -3.48
C TYR A 137 -3.97 3.05 -2.32
N ASP A 138 -5.21 3.23 -1.89
CA ASP A 138 -5.90 2.43 -0.88
C ASP A 138 -7.19 1.85 -1.47
N SER A 139 -7.17 0.57 -1.76
CA SER A 139 -8.30 -0.13 -2.38
C SER A 139 -9.51 -0.33 -1.46
N ALA A 140 -9.37 -0.15 -0.14
CA ALA A 140 -10.48 -0.26 0.81
C ALA A 140 -11.36 1.00 0.83
N VAL A 141 -10.85 2.14 0.39
CA VAL A 141 -11.59 3.41 0.40
C VAL A 141 -12.74 3.36 -0.61
N PRO A 142 -13.95 3.81 -0.24
CA PRO A 142 -15.08 3.92 -1.19
C PRO A 142 -14.79 4.89 -2.33
N LYS A 143 -15.24 4.58 -3.55
CA LYS A 143 -14.99 5.43 -4.73
C LYS A 143 -15.43 6.89 -4.55
N ARG A 144 -16.54 7.14 -3.81
CA ARG A 144 -17.02 8.50 -3.50
C ARG A 144 -16.05 9.34 -2.66
N CYS A 145 -15.03 8.70 -2.06
CA CYS A 145 -14.00 9.35 -1.25
C CYS A 145 -12.67 9.50 -2.00
N TYR A 146 -12.63 9.15 -3.28
CA TYR A 146 -11.44 9.35 -4.10
C TYR A 146 -11.26 10.83 -4.38
N ASP A 147 -10.03 11.31 -4.24
CA ASP A 147 -9.66 12.66 -4.62
C ASP A 147 -9.07 12.65 -6.03
N ALA A 148 -9.86 13.15 -6.98
CA ALA A 148 -9.47 13.22 -8.38
C ALA A 148 -8.35 14.26 -8.66
N ASN A 149 -8.07 15.16 -7.71
CA ASN A 149 -7.05 16.20 -7.86
C ASN A 149 -5.65 15.70 -7.44
N LEU A 150 -5.53 14.47 -6.93
CA LEU A 150 -4.23 13.91 -6.58
C LEU A 150 -3.42 13.61 -7.84
N PRO A 151 -2.13 13.92 -7.84
CA PRO A 151 -1.28 13.66 -9.00
C PRO A 151 -1.11 12.14 -9.24
N ASN A 152 -1.15 11.36 -8.17
CA ASN A 152 -1.09 9.90 -8.18
C ASN A 152 -1.76 9.35 -6.90
N GLY A 153 -2.27 8.11 -6.94
CA GLY A 153 -3.06 7.56 -5.83
C GLY A 153 -4.54 7.91 -5.92
N ASN A 154 -5.33 7.45 -4.96
CA ASN A 154 -6.76 7.76 -4.85
C ASN A 154 -7.11 8.50 -3.56
N VAL A 155 -6.20 8.53 -2.60
CA VAL A 155 -6.32 9.29 -1.34
C VAL A 155 -4.97 9.84 -0.91
N ALA A 156 -4.99 10.88 -0.07
CA ALA A 156 -3.82 11.38 0.63
C ALA A 156 -3.94 11.10 2.14
N ARG A 157 -2.83 10.82 2.79
CA ARG A 157 -2.73 10.73 4.26
C ARG A 157 -1.52 11.47 4.76
N SER A 158 -1.63 12.13 5.92
CA SER A 158 -0.50 12.79 6.53
C SER A 158 0.61 11.79 6.92
N TYR A 159 1.84 12.26 7.03
CA TYR A 159 2.96 11.44 7.51
C TYR A 159 2.65 10.79 8.85
N ASN A 160 2.11 11.56 9.80
CA ASN A 160 1.72 11.06 11.12
C ASN A 160 0.65 9.96 11.05
N GLN A 161 -0.31 10.07 10.12
CA GLN A 161 -1.32 9.02 9.91
C GLN A 161 -0.66 7.73 9.42
N VAL A 162 0.21 7.80 8.41
CA VAL A 162 0.89 6.63 7.86
C VAL A 162 1.83 6.00 8.91
N LEU A 163 2.61 6.80 9.63
CA LEU A 163 3.51 6.32 10.69
C LEU A 163 2.74 5.62 11.83
N ARG A 164 1.60 6.20 12.25
CA ARG A 164 0.70 5.56 13.22
C ARG A 164 0.13 4.25 12.67
N ASP A 165 -0.28 4.24 11.41
CA ASP A 165 -0.94 3.07 10.81
C ASP A 165 0.03 1.89 10.62
N ILE A 166 1.33 2.14 10.42
CA ILE A 166 2.39 1.12 10.42
C ILE A 166 2.46 0.34 11.76
N GLU A 167 2.08 0.97 12.86
CA GLU A 167 2.09 0.35 14.19
C GLU A 167 0.86 -0.52 14.47
N GLY A 168 -0.14 -0.51 13.61
CA GLY A 168 -1.38 -1.28 13.78
C GLY A 168 -1.30 -2.73 13.31
N GLY A 169 -2.45 -3.42 13.30
CA GLY A 169 -2.53 -4.80 12.81
C GLY A 169 -1.96 -5.83 13.77
N TYR A 170 -2.25 -5.73 15.07
CA TYR A 170 -1.66 -6.59 16.13
C TYR A 170 -1.99 -8.08 15.99
N LEU A 171 -3.15 -8.44 15.45
CA LEU A 171 -3.51 -9.86 15.25
C LEU A 171 -2.61 -10.57 14.25
N THR A 172 -1.92 -9.79 13.41
CA THR A 172 -0.96 -10.31 12.42
C THR A 172 0.41 -9.67 12.65
N TRP A 173 0.89 -9.68 13.91
CA TRP A 173 2.11 -9.02 14.37
C TRP A 173 3.33 -9.30 13.46
N TRP A 174 3.42 -10.48 12.83
CA TRP A 174 4.48 -10.84 11.88
C TRP A 174 4.42 -10.09 10.55
N ARG A 175 3.32 -9.35 10.26
CA ARG A 175 3.17 -8.50 9.08
C ARG A 175 3.41 -7.03 9.35
N ARG A 176 3.59 -6.65 10.62
CA ARG A 176 3.79 -5.25 10.99
C ARG A 176 5.13 -4.75 10.48
N HIS A 177 5.20 -3.47 10.17
CA HIS A 177 6.41 -2.77 9.73
C HIS A 177 7.01 -3.27 8.41
N ILE A 178 6.27 -4.08 7.64
CA ILE A 178 6.76 -4.65 6.38
C ILE A 178 6.37 -3.75 5.22
N TYR A 179 7.31 -3.57 4.30
CA TYR A 179 7.05 -3.00 3.00
C TYR A 179 7.69 -3.86 1.88
N ILE A 180 7.15 -3.67 0.66
CA ILE A 180 7.66 -4.26 -0.58
C ILE A 180 7.89 -3.09 -1.54
N TYR A 181 9.04 -3.06 -2.19
CA TYR A 181 9.39 -2.08 -3.20
C TYR A 181 9.93 -2.76 -4.45
N ILE A 182 9.99 -2.04 -5.56
CA ILE A 182 10.50 -2.51 -6.84
C ILE A 182 11.86 -1.84 -7.07
N SER A 183 12.93 -2.61 -7.16
CA SER A 183 14.27 -2.09 -7.45
C SER A 183 14.63 -2.25 -8.92
#